data_8d9a5b16495ae8ead9d3d4e9452f7ba4
#
_entry.id   8d9a5b16495ae8ead9d3d4e9452f7ba4
#
_cell.length_a   1.000
_cell.length_b   1.000
_cell.length_c   1.000
_cell.angle_alpha   90.00
_cell.angle_beta   90.00
_cell.angle_gamma   90.00
#
_symmetry.space_group_name_H-M   'P 1'
#
loop_
_entity.id
_entity.type
_entity.pdbx_description
1 polymer ?
#
loop_
_entity_poly.entity_id
_entity_poly.type
_entity_poly.pdbx_seq_one_letter_code
_entity_poly.pdbx_strand_id
1 'polypeptide(L)'
;MERPNLEVRTDCHVLKVVFEGTRAVGVQAIAADGLTELRAEREVIVSSGTYNSPQLLMLSGLGRPDELALLQVPLVAEAPEVGLNLSDHPTAGVVWVTDEPCSLKDAMTEENVAAWMAGQGPLTSNLAETGGFVRTRDDLTAPDVQFHMVPAMYAQEGLLPPPAHGITLSACVLKPRSRGLVALPSPDPTVKPFIVHNYLTEPEDLRSAIEGVRLTMEITNTAPLQRYAKQPYLVPASDSDADIEAHIRATAQTIYHPVGTCRMGSDDASVVDPELRVRGVEALRVVDASVMPSVPRGNTNAPTIALAERAADLIRGRAVETAVAGAGAGTV
;
A
#
# COMPACT_ATOMS: atom_id res chain seq x y z
N MET A 1 -17.76 -16.24 12.27
CA MET A 1 -16.60 -16.10 13.18
C MET A 1 -17.01 -16.73 14.51
N GLU A 2 -16.41 -17.87 14.87
CA GLU A 2 -16.90 -18.70 16.00
C GLU A 2 -16.01 -18.59 17.28
N ARG A 3 -15.17 -17.55 17.36
CA ARG A 3 -14.33 -17.37 18.56
C ARG A 3 -15.14 -16.65 19.65
N PRO A 4 -15.36 -17.24 20.84
CA PRO A 4 -16.21 -16.66 21.87
C PRO A 4 -15.64 -15.39 22.52
N ASN A 5 -14.34 -15.13 22.30
CA ASN A 5 -13.62 -13.95 22.79
C ASN A 5 -13.36 -12.89 21.71
N LEU A 6 -14.04 -12.99 20.53
CA LEU A 6 -13.93 -12.03 19.46
C LEU A 6 -15.32 -11.48 19.12
N GLU A 7 -15.49 -10.17 19.29
CA GLU A 7 -16.64 -9.41 18.80
C GLU A 7 -16.21 -8.58 17.59
N VAL A 8 -16.97 -8.64 16.50
CA VAL A 8 -16.77 -7.79 15.33
C VAL A 8 -18.00 -6.90 15.15
N ARG A 9 -17.79 -5.59 15.20
CA ARG A 9 -18.81 -4.58 14.97
C ARG A 9 -18.61 -3.95 13.60
N THR A 10 -19.48 -4.28 12.67
CA THR A 10 -19.57 -3.61 11.36
C THR A 10 -20.36 -2.33 11.45
N ASP A 11 -20.30 -1.48 10.42
CA ASP A 11 -21.02 -0.21 10.35
C ASP A 11 -20.76 0.68 11.58
N CYS A 12 -19.51 0.63 12.07
CA CYS A 12 -19.05 1.34 13.24
C CYS A 12 -17.83 2.20 12.86
N HIS A 13 -18.04 3.49 12.60
CA HIS A 13 -16.99 4.42 12.19
C HIS A 13 -16.31 5.03 13.41
N VAL A 14 -15.04 4.71 13.63
CA VAL A 14 -14.24 5.25 14.72
C VAL A 14 -13.83 6.69 14.39
N LEU A 15 -14.14 7.62 15.31
CA LEU A 15 -13.90 9.05 15.14
C LEU A 15 -12.57 9.49 15.75
N LYS A 16 -12.27 8.97 16.95
CA LYS A 16 -11.03 9.26 17.69
C LYS A 16 -10.75 8.23 18.77
N VAL A 17 -9.51 8.15 19.20
CA VAL A 17 -9.09 7.49 20.45
C VAL A 17 -9.43 8.40 21.62
N VAL A 18 -9.93 7.83 22.70
CA VAL A 18 -10.26 8.54 23.95
C VAL A 18 -9.09 8.38 24.92
N PHE A 19 -8.65 9.50 25.50
CA PHE A 19 -7.55 9.55 26.44
C PHE A 19 -7.98 10.04 27.83
N GLU A 20 -7.37 9.48 28.88
CA GLU A 20 -7.33 10.01 30.23
C GLU A 20 -5.89 10.41 30.53
N GLY A 21 -5.60 11.72 30.53
CA GLY A 21 -4.23 12.21 30.43
C GLY A 21 -3.58 11.77 29.12
N THR A 22 -2.48 11.00 29.22
CA THR A 22 -1.79 10.40 28.06
C THR A 22 -2.14 8.92 27.85
N ARG A 23 -3.02 8.33 28.65
CA ARG A 23 -3.40 6.93 28.53
C ARG A 23 -4.62 6.76 27.63
N ALA A 24 -4.49 5.97 26.58
CA ALA A 24 -5.62 5.54 25.75
C ALA A 24 -6.54 4.60 26.55
N VAL A 25 -7.82 4.93 26.63
CA VAL A 25 -8.83 4.22 27.43
C VAL A 25 -9.99 3.70 26.62
N GLY A 26 -10.01 3.96 25.30
CA GLY A 26 -11.08 3.51 24.42
C GLY A 26 -11.12 4.28 23.12
N VAL A 27 -12.22 4.15 22.41
CA VAL A 27 -12.50 4.89 21.18
C VAL A 27 -13.90 5.46 21.20
N GLN A 28 -14.09 6.61 20.56
CA GLN A 28 -15.40 7.17 20.23
C GLN A 28 -15.74 6.78 18.78
N ALA A 29 -16.94 6.29 18.56
CA ALA A 29 -17.40 5.83 17.27
C ALA A 29 -18.86 6.21 16.99
N ILE A 30 -19.25 6.25 15.71
CA ILE A 30 -20.63 6.29 15.27
C ILE A 30 -21.03 4.91 14.78
N ALA A 31 -22.06 4.35 15.36
CA ALA A 31 -22.68 3.09 14.96
C ALA A 31 -24.15 3.34 14.56
N ALA A 32 -24.88 2.31 14.20
CA ALA A 32 -26.29 2.42 13.78
C ALA A 32 -27.21 3.04 14.84
N ASP A 33 -26.87 2.89 16.12
CA ASP A 33 -27.57 3.44 17.30
C ASP A 33 -27.07 4.83 17.70
N GLY A 34 -26.13 5.41 16.97
CA GLY A 34 -25.59 6.75 17.16
C GLY A 34 -24.17 6.79 17.72
N LEU A 35 -23.83 7.90 18.38
CA LEU A 35 -22.51 8.10 18.98
C LEU A 35 -22.33 7.19 20.19
N THR A 36 -21.27 6.42 20.20
CA THR A 36 -20.95 5.47 21.27
C THR A 36 -19.49 5.59 21.70
N GLU A 37 -19.19 5.27 22.96
CA GLU A 37 -17.82 5.12 23.47
C GLU A 37 -17.59 3.66 23.84
N LEU A 38 -16.52 3.09 23.29
CA LEU A 38 -16.08 1.74 23.56
C LEU A 38 -14.82 1.79 24.40
N ARG A 39 -14.92 1.31 25.64
CA ARG A 39 -13.80 1.33 26.60
C ARG A 39 -12.87 0.12 26.40
N ALA A 40 -11.57 0.35 26.54
CA ALA A 40 -10.52 -0.66 26.49
C ALA A 40 -9.90 -0.80 27.89
N GLU A 41 -9.88 -2.03 28.43
CA GLU A 41 -9.29 -2.31 29.75
C GLU A 41 -7.76 -2.37 29.70
N ARG A 42 -7.19 -2.79 28.58
CA ARG A 42 -5.74 -3.02 28.43
C ARG A 42 -5.10 -2.00 27.52
N GLU A 43 -5.43 -2.03 26.26
CA GLU A 43 -4.88 -1.13 25.23
C GLU A 43 -5.82 -0.99 24.02
N VAL A 44 -5.64 0.08 23.27
CA VAL A 44 -6.25 0.32 21.95
C VAL A 44 -5.22 -0.03 20.89
N ILE A 45 -5.66 -0.74 19.84
CA ILE A 45 -4.81 -1.09 18.70
C ILE A 45 -5.43 -0.47 17.45
N VAL A 46 -4.73 0.46 16.84
CA VAL A 46 -5.12 1.10 15.57
C VAL A 46 -4.60 0.26 14.41
N SER A 47 -5.49 -0.15 13.50
CA SER A 47 -5.18 -0.92 12.30
C SER A 47 -6.01 -0.40 11.13
N SER A 48 -6.08 0.93 10.97
CA SER A 48 -6.94 1.58 9.98
C SER A 48 -6.24 1.77 8.62
N GLY A 49 -5.03 1.27 8.47
CA GLY A 49 -4.21 1.34 7.26
C GLY A 49 -3.46 2.66 7.10
N THR A 50 -2.62 2.72 6.08
CA THR A 50 -1.61 3.78 5.91
C THR A 50 -2.18 5.19 5.79
N TYR A 51 -3.42 5.35 5.34
CA TYR A 51 -4.05 6.67 5.23
C TYR A 51 -4.87 7.03 6.47
N ASN A 52 -5.61 6.07 7.02
CA ASN A 52 -6.55 6.36 8.08
C ASN A 52 -5.94 6.23 9.49
N SER A 53 -4.88 5.44 9.68
CA SER A 53 -4.20 5.36 10.98
C SER A 53 -3.58 6.69 11.39
N PRO A 54 -2.78 7.40 10.55
CA PRO A 54 -2.31 8.74 10.90
C PRO A 54 -3.45 9.74 11.02
N GLN A 55 -4.50 9.67 10.19
CA GLN A 55 -5.68 10.51 10.32
C GLN A 55 -6.31 10.36 11.71
N LEU A 56 -6.55 9.11 12.14
CA LEU A 56 -7.14 8.81 13.43
C LEU A 56 -6.26 9.32 14.59
N LEU A 57 -4.92 9.15 14.49
CA LEU A 57 -4.01 9.66 15.51
C LEU A 57 -4.07 11.19 15.60
N MET A 58 -4.05 11.90 14.47
CA MET A 58 -4.15 13.36 14.43
C MET A 58 -5.48 13.86 14.97
N LEU A 59 -6.61 13.25 14.59
CA LEU A 59 -7.94 13.56 15.13
C LEU A 59 -8.04 13.30 16.64
N SER A 60 -7.16 12.47 17.18
CA SER A 60 -7.07 12.13 18.60
C SER A 60 -6.08 13.00 19.37
N GLY A 61 -5.50 14.02 18.73
CA GLY A 61 -4.57 14.95 19.37
C GLY A 61 -3.09 14.50 19.35
N LEU A 62 -2.71 13.58 18.47
CA LEU A 62 -1.32 13.13 18.29
C LEU A 62 -0.80 13.64 16.94
N GLY A 63 0.08 14.62 16.92
CA GLY A 63 0.56 15.26 15.70
C GLY A 63 1.44 16.46 15.97
N ARG A 64 1.58 17.33 14.98
CA ARG A 64 2.28 18.62 15.12
C ARG A 64 1.40 19.64 15.83
N PRO A 65 1.90 20.27 16.92
CA PRO A 65 1.09 21.15 17.75
C PRO A 65 0.48 22.32 16.99
N ASP A 66 1.23 22.94 16.06
CA ASP A 66 0.79 24.06 15.24
C ASP A 66 -0.36 23.69 14.28
N GLU A 67 -0.27 22.53 13.63
CA GLU A 67 -1.30 22.04 12.71
C GLU A 67 -2.58 21.66 13.46
N LEU A 68 -2.45 20.96 14.59
CA LEU A 68 -3.59 20.60 15.44
C LEU A 68 -4.27 21.84 16.00
N ALA A 69 -3.51 22.86 16.40
CA ALA A 69 -4.05 24.12 16.90
C ALA A 69 -4.87 24.87 15.83
N LEU A 70 -4.41 24.90 14.57
CA LEU A 70 -5.15 25.48 13.44
C LEU A 70 -6.51 24.79 13.22
N LEU A 71 -6.58 23.50 13.47
CA LEU A 71 -7.80 22.70 13.35
C LEU A 71 -8.62 22.65 14.65
N GLN A 72 -8.17 23.34 15.71
CA GLN A 72 -8.80 23.30 17.04
C GLN A 72 -8.91 21.88 17.63
N VAL A 73 -7.99 20.99 17.27
CA VAL A 73 -7.86 19.67 17.86
C VAL A 73 -6.98 19.78 19.11
N PRO A 74 -7.48 19.42 20.31
CA PRO A 74 -6.69 19.48 21.53
C PRO A 74 -5.46 18.56 21.44
N LEU A 75 -4.29 19.10 21.74
CA LEU A 75 -3.05 18.31 21.79
C LEU A 75 -3.05 17.37 22.99
N VAL A 76 -2.81 16.08 22.75
CA VAL A 76 -2.55 15.05 23.78
C VAL A 76 -1.06 14.82 23.94
N ALA A 77 -0.35 14.60 22.83
CA ALA A 77 1.10 14.48 22.81
C ALA A 77 1.68 14.93 21.45
N GLU A 78 2.89 15.50 21.48
CA GLU A 78 3.61 15.83 20.25
C GLU A 78 4.06 14.56 19.54
N ALA A 79 3.70 14.45 18.27
CA ALA A 79 4.07 13.35 17.39
C ALA A 79 4.27 13.89 15.96
N PRO A 80 5.35 14.67 15.71
CA PRO A 80 5.50 15.47 14.49
C PRO A 80 5.63 14.64 13.22
N GLU A 81 6.02 13.37 13.32
CA GLU A 81 6.17 12.46 12.19
C GLU A 81 4.87 11.74 11.80
N VAL A 82 3.78 11.89 12.58
CA VAL A 82 2.47 11.30 12.21
C VAL A 82 2.00 11.88 10.88
N GLY A 83 1.73 11.00 9.93
CA GLY A 83 1.32 11.35 8.57
C GLY A 83 2.49 11.60 7.60
N LEU A 84 3.72 11.80 8.07
CA LEU A 84 4.89 11.96 7.21
C LEU A 84 5.44 10.61 6.71
N ASN A 85 6.47 10.66 5.86
CA ASN A 85 7.18 9.48 5.33
C ASN A 85 6.28 8.51 4.52
N LEU A 86 5.17 8.97 3.95
CA LEU A 86 4.38 8.14 3.03
C LEU A 86 5.27 7.63 1.90
N SER A 87 5.36 6.32 1.76
CA SER A 87 6.09 5.64 0.69
C SER A 87 5.15 4.65 0.02
N ASP A 88 5.23 4.54 -1.31
CA ASP A 88 4.38 3.65 -2.09
C ASP A 88 5.12 3.24 -3.35
N HIS A 89 4.68 2.19 -4.01
CA HIS A 89 5.21 1.72 -5.27
C HIS A 89 4.56 2.45 -6.45
N PRO A 90 5.22 3.44 -7.08
CA PRO A 90 4.75 3.99 -8.34
C PRO A 90 4.98 2.99 -9.46
N THR A 91 4.02 2.88 -10.36
CA THR A 91 4.10 2.05 -11.56
C THR A 91 3.72 2.84 -12.79
N ALA A 92 4.38 2.55 -13.90
CA ALA A 92 4.00 2.97 -15.24
C ALA A 92 4.33 1.84 -16.22
N GLY A 93 3.71 1.83 -17.37
CA GLY A 93 3.95 0.77 -18.33
C GLY A 93 3.29 1.03 -19.66
N VAL A 94 3.16 -0.01 -20.46
CA VAL A 94 2.59 0.04 -21.79
C VAL A 94 1.30 -0.75 -21.87
N VAL A 95 0.32 -0.21 -22.60
CA VAL A 95 -0.97 -0.85 -22.84
C VAL A 95 -1.17 -1.02 -24.32
N TRP A 96 -1.52 -2.21 -24.73
CA TRP A 96 -1.74 -2.59 -26.12
C TRP A 96 -3.13 -3.17 -26.33
N VAL A 97 -3.77 -2.80 -27.44
CA VAL A 97 -4.97 -3.50 -27.91
C VAL A 97 -4.57 -4.85 -28.49
N THR A 98 -5.40 -5.86 -28.30
CA THR A 98 -5.26 -7.19 -28.90
C THR A 98 -6.53 -7.60 -29.63
N ASP A 99 -6.37 -8.36 -30.73
CA ASP A 99 -7.46 -9.03 -31.44
C ASP A 99 -7.74 -10.45 -30.92
N GLU A 100 -6.87 -10.93 -30.01
CA GLU A 100 -6.98 -12.26 -29.44
C GLU A 100 -7.94 -12.26 -28.22
N PRO A 101 -8.78 -13.28 -28.05
CA PRO A 101 -9.73 -13.37 -26.93
C PRO A 101 -9.03 -13.81 -25.62
N CYS A 102 -7.90 -13.18 -25.28
CA CYS A 102 -7.06 -13.56 -24.15
C CYS A 102 -7.20 -12.61 -22.94
N SER A 103 -8.03 -11.56 -23.05
CA SER A 103 -8.16 -10.58 -22.00
C SER A 103 -9.39 -10.80 -21.13
N LEU A 104 -9.32 -10.33 -19.88
CA LEU A 104 -10.40 -10.40 -18.91
C LEU A 104 -11.56 -9.43 -19.19
N LYS A 105 -11.47 -8.63 -20.29
CA LYS A 105 -12.61 -7.82 -20.74
C LYS A 105 -13.79 -8.74 -21.03
N ASP A 106 -14.97 -8.37 -20.57
CA ASP A 106 -16.20 -9.13 -20.71
C ASP A 106 -16.18 -10.54 -20.08
N ALA A 107 -15.22 -10.83 -19.18
CA ALA A 107 -15.13 -12.12 -18.51
C ALA A 107 -16.23 -12.38 -17.48
N MET A 108 -16.96 -11.34 -17.04
CA MET A 108 -18.04 -11.46 -16.05
C MET A 108 -19.33 -11.97 -16.70
N THR A 109 -19.35 -13.27 -17.03
CA THR A 109 -20.54 -14.00 -17.54
C THR A 109 -21.04 -15.00 -16.51
N GLU A 110 -22.30 -15.44 -16.60
CA GLU A 110 -22.85 -16.47 -15.71
C GLU A 110 -22.05 -17.77 -15.80
N GLU A 111 -21.59 -18.14 -16.98
CA GLU A 111 -20.77 -19.34 -17.22
C GLU A 111 -19.42 -19.21 -16.49
N ASN A 112 -18.75 -18.08 -16.62
CA ASN A 112 -17.46 -17.85 -15.96
C ASN A 112 -17.60 -17.74 -14.43
N VAL A 113 -18.70 -17.19 -13.92
CA VAL A 113 -19.01 -17.19 -12.49
C VAL A 113 -19.24 -18.61 -11.98
N ALA A 114 -19.98 -19.45 -12.72
CA ALA A 114 -20.17 -20.85 -12.36
C ALA A 114 -18.84 -21.64 -12.39
N ALA A 115 -18.00 -21.39 -13.39
CA ALA A 115 -16.66 -21.97 -13.47
C ALA A 115 -15.77 -21.54 -12.30
N TRP A 116 -15.80 -20.27 -11.92
CA TRP A 116 -15.06 -19.73 -10.76
C TRP A 116 -15.50 -20.39 -9.45
N MET A 117 -16.79 -20.60 -9.25
CA MET A 117 -17.32 -21.35 -8.09
C MET A 117 -16.79 -22.77 -8.01
N ALA A 118 -16.44 -23.37 -9.17
CA ALA A 118 -15.79 -24.67 -9.28
C ALA A 118 -14.24 -24.60 -9.26
N GLY A 119 -13.64 -23.42 -9.02
CA GLY A 119 -12.20 -23.22 -9.01
C GLY A 119 -11.56 -23.23 -10.41
N GLN A 120 -12.31 -22.88 -11.45
CA GLN A 120 -11.88 -22.91 -12.85
C GLN A 120 -12.24 -21.62 -13.59
N GLY A 121 -11.74 -21.48 -14.82
CA GLY A 121 -12.10 -20.39 -15.72
C GLY A 121 -11.35 -19.08 -15.49
N PRO A 122 -11.59 -18.06 -16.33
CA PRO A 122 -10.80 -16.83 -16.36
C PRO A 122 -10.93 -15.97 -15.08
N LEU A 123 -12.03 -16.10 -14.33
CA LEU A 123 -12.22 -15.35 -13.08
C LEU A 123 -11.42 -15.93 -11.90
N THR A 124 -10.65 -17.02 -12.07
CA THR A 124 -9.65 -17.46 -11.10
C THR A 124 -8.34 -16.70 -11.20
N SER A 125 -8.18 -15.85 -12.22
CA SER A 125 -7.03 -14.98 -12.40
C SER A 125 -6.82 -14.06 -11.20
N ASN A 126 -5.57 -13.90 -10.78
CA ASN A 126 -5.16 -12.88 -9.81
C ASN A 126 -4.88 -11.52 -10.47
N LEU A 127 -5.29 -11.32 -11.70
CA LEU A 127 -5.10 -10.18 -12.58
C LEU A 127 -3.64 -10.06 -13.08
N ALA A 128 -2.65 -9.92 -12.22
CA ALA A 128 -1.24 -9.87 -12.57
C ALA A 128 -0.62 -11.27 -12.60
N GLU A 129 -0.96 -12.06 -13.62
CA GLU A 129 -0.64 -13.49 -13.68
C GLU A 129 0.85 -13.79 -13.88
N THR A 130 1.56 -12.88 -14.53
CA THR A 130 3.00 -13.01 -14.76
C THR A 130 3.74 -11.76 -14.37
N GLY A 131 4.98 -11.92 -13.99
CA GLY A 131 5.84 -10.82 -13.60
C GLY A 131 7.28 -11.26 -13.40
N GLY A 132 8.10 -10.33 -12.95
CA GLY A 132 9.51 -10.60 -12.70
C GLY A 132 10.14 -9.46 -11.91
N PHE A 133 11.33 -9.72 -11.40
CA PHE A 133 12.13 -8.75 -10.66
C PHE A 133 13.47 -8.59 -11.36
N VAL A 134 13.84 -7.36 -11.68
CA VAL A 134 15.10 -7.08 -12.40
C VAL A 134 15.88 -5.97 -11.72
N ARG A 135 17.18 -5.97 -11.92
CA ARG A 135 18.06 -4.85 -11.66
C ARG A 135 18.21 -4.06 -12.96
N THR A 136 17.88 -2.77 -12.92
CA THR A 136 18.05 -1.91 -14.08
C THR A 136 19.51 -1.51 -14.31
N ARG A 137 20.39 -1.75 -13.33
CA ARG A 137 21.81 -1.43 -13.39
C ARG A 137 22.64 -2.52 -12.69
N ASP A 138 23.87 -2.71 -13.17
CA ASP A 138 24.78 -3.75 -12.64
C ASP A 138 25.32 -3.46 -11.24
N ASP A 139 25.38 -2.17 -10.84
CA ASP A 139 25.83 -1.74 -9.52
C ASP A 139 24.83 -2.03 -8.37
N LEU A 140 23.59 -2.39 -8.71
CA LEU A 140 22.57 -2.70 -7.72
C LEU A 140 22.78 -4.11 -7.13
N THR A 141 22.63 -4.22 -5.82
CA THR A 141 22.74 -5.51 -5.10
C THR A 141 21.45 -6.32 -5.10
N ALA A 142 20.30 -5.68 -5.43
CA ALA A 142 18.99 -6.31 -5.46
C ALA A 142 18.13 -5.66 -6.55
N PRO A 143 17.06 -6.33 -7.02
CA PRO A 143 16.13 -5.77 -7.97
C PRO A 143 15.57 -4.42 -7.52
N ASP A 144 15.45 -3.48 -8.44
CA ASP A 144 14.86 -2.16 -8.23
C ASP A 144 13.56 -1.95 -9.01
N VAL A 145 13.22 -2.86 -9.92
CA VAL A 145 11.99 -2.89 -10.70
C VAL A 145 11.32 -4.25 -10.61
N GLN A 146 9.98 -4.23 -10.46
CA GLN A 146 9.10 -5.40 -10.58
C GLN A 146 8.18 -5.21 -11.79
N PHE A 147 8.02 -6.23 -12.62
CA PHE A 147 7.05 -6.24 -13.70
C PHE A 147 5.75 -6.92 -13.27
N HIS A 148 4.64 -6.37 -13.79
CA HIS A 148 3.32 -6.98 -13.71
C HIS A 148 2.73 -7.02 -15.11
N MET A 149 2.38 -8.22 -15.56
CA MET A 149 1.65 -8.39 -16.82
C MET A 149 0.21 -8.78 -16.52
N VAL A 150 -0.70 -8.01 -17.11
CA VAL A 150 -2.15 -8.12 -16.89
C VAL A 150 -2.82 -8.43 -18.23
N PRO A 151 -3.64 -9.49 -18.33
CA PRO A 151 -4.42 -9.78 -19.52
C PRO A 151 -5.69 -8.89 -19.59
N ALA A 152 -5.47 -7.58 -19.51
CA ALA A 152 -6.50 -6.55 -19.63
C ALA A 152 -5.84 -5.22 -19.99
N MET A 153 -6.61 -4.28 -20.53
CA MET A 153 -6.21 -2.87 -20.62
C MET A 153 -6.38 -2.24 -19.24
N TYR A 154 -5.31 -2.18 -18.48
CA TYR A 154 -5.30 -1.56 -17.15
C TYR A 154 -4.72 -0.14 -17.24
N ALA A 155 -5.58 0.85 -17.15
CA ALA A 155 -5.24 2.27 -17.19
C ALA A 155 -6.11 3.03 -16.18
N GLN A 156 -5.65 4.21 -15.75
CA GLN A 156 -6.39 5.09 -14.84
C GLN A 156 -6.86 4.34 -13.57
N GLU A 157 -5.97 3.55 -12.98
CA GLU A 157 -6.23 2.74 -11.77
C GLU A 157 -7.42 1.76 -11.90
N GLY A 158 -7.79 1.41 -13.13
CA GLY A 158 -8.94 0.53 -13.38
C GLY A 158 -10.31 1.16 -13.10
N LEU A 159 -10.36 2.49 -12.91
CA LEU A 159 -11.61 3.22 -12.59
C LEU A 159 -12.58 3.28 -13.79
N LEU A 160 -12.07 3.09 -14.99
CA LEU A 160 -12.88 3.05 -16.20
C LEU A 160 -12.87 1.66 -16.82
N PRO A 161 -13.99 1.20 -17.36
CA PRO A 161 -14.03 -0.08 -18.07
C PRO A 161 -13.10 -0.03 -19.29
N PRO A 162 -12.37 -1.11 -19.61
CA PRO A 162 -11.46 -1.16 -20.74
C PRO A 162 -12.23 -0.99 -22.07
N PRO A 163 -11.80 -0.09 -22.95
CA PRO A 163 -12.51 0.19 -24.21
C PRO A 163 -12.42 -0.97 -25.21
N ALA A 164 -11.38 -1.80 -25.11
CA ALA A 164 -11.13 -2.92 -26.02
C ALA A 164 -10.50 -4.11 -25.27
N HIS A 165 -10.36 -5.25 -25.94
CA HIS A 165 -9.47 -6.31 -25.47
C HIS A 165 -8.03 -5.83 -25.54
N GLY A 166 -7.20 -6.19 -24.56
CA GLY A 166 -5.81 -5.75 -24.55
C GLY A 166 -5.00 -6.41 -23.44
N ILE A 167 -3.74 -6.05 -23.44
CA ILE A 167 -2.75 -6.46 -22.44
C ILE A 167 -2.05 -5.23 -21.88
N THR A 168 -1.63 -5.33 -20.64
CA THR A 168 -0.80 -4.31 -19.98
C THR A 168 0.45 -4.96 -19.44
N LEU A 169 1.60 -4.36 -19.69
CA LEU A 169 2.85 -4.69 -19.01
C LEU A 169 3.37 -3.43 -18.33
N SER A 170 3.45 -3.47 -17.00
CA SER A 170 3.87 -2.33 -16.19
C SER A 170 5.13 -2.64 -15.40
N ALA A 171 5.91 -1.60 -15.16
CA ALA A 171 7.12 -1.59 -14.35
C ALA A 171 6.90 -0.77 -13.09
N CYS A 172 7.15 -1.36 -11.94
CA CYS A 172 7.00 -0.77 -10.63
C CYS A 172 8.37 -0.51 -10.02
N VAL A 173 8.60 0.71 -9.51
CA VAL A 173 9.82 1.06 -8.76
C VAL A 173 9.74 0.49 -7.36
N LEU A 174 10.63 -0.47 -7.03
CA LEU A 174 10.54 -1.27 -5.79
C LEU A 174 11.03 -0.59 -4.52
N LYS A 175 11.92 0.38 -4.64
CA LYS A 175 12.52 1.02 -3.46
C LYS A 175 12.61 2.53 -3.64
N PRO A 176 11.44 3.20 -3.86
CA PRO A 176 11.44 4.63 -4.09
C PRO A 176 12.00 5.39 -2.88
N ARG A 177 12.74 6.46 -3.18
CA ARG A 177 13.26 7.43 -2.20
C ARG A 177 12.29 8.58 -1.98
N SER A 178 11.45 8.86 -2.97
CA SER A 178 10.40 9.87 -2.88
C SER A 178 9.50 9.62 -1.67
N ARG A 179 9.15 10.69 -0.96
CA ARG A 179 8.30 10.63 0.23
C ARG A 179 7.15 11.61 0.11
N GLY A 180 5.98 11.10 0.46
CA GLY A 180 4.76 11.85 0.56
C GLY A 180 4.32 12.07 2.00
N LEU A 181 3.07 12.48 2.13
CA LEU A 181 2.45 12.73 3.43
C LEU A 181 0.94 12.51 3.40
N VAL A 182 0.40 12.34 4.60
CA VAL A 182 -1.04 12.37 4.92
C VAL A 182 -1.26 13.48 5.94
N ALA A 183 -2.22 14.37 5.69
CA ALA A 183 -2.53 15.47 6.58
C ALA A 183 -4.04 15.59 6.81
N LEU A 184 -4.44 16.27 7.89
CA LEU A 184 -5.84 16.60 8.13
C LEU A 184 -6.23 17.89 7.40
N PRO A 185 -7.23 17.86 6.51
CA PRO A 185 -7.83 19.08 5.97
C PRO A 185 -8.92 19.67 6.88
N SER A 186 -9.41 18.88 7.84
CA SER A 186 -10.55 19.24 8.70
C SER A 186 -10.50 18.44 10.01
N PRO A 187 -11.03 18.98 11.13
CA PRO A 187 -11.24 18.21 12.35
C PRO A 187 -12.46 17.27 12.27
N ASP A 188 -13.24 17.34 11.21
CA ASP A 188 -14.37 16.44 10.96
C ASP A 188 -13.85 15.06 10.51
N PRO A 189 -14.08 13.99 11.29
CA PRO A 189 -13.59 12.65 10.98
C PRO A 189 -14.22 12.02 9.73
N THR A 190 -15.31 12.60 9.20
CA THR A 190 -15.95 12.13 7.96
C THR A 190 -15.29 12.69 6.70
N VAL A 191 -14.47 13.72 6.83
CA VAL A 191 -13.69 14.30 5.74
C VAL A 191 -12.46 13.44 5.49
N LYS A 192 -12.27 13.03 4.23
CA LYS A 192 -11.10 12.22 3.84
C LYS A 192 -9.79 13.00 4.07
N PRO A 193 -8.70 12.32 4.45
CA PRO A 193 -7.42 12.96 4.64
C PRO A 193 -6.88 13.53 3.32
N PHE A 194 -6.04 14.54 3.42
CA PHE A 194 -5.27 15.05 2.31
C PHE A 194 -4.04 14.14 2.12
N ILE A 195 -3.88 13.58 0.91
CA ILE A 195 -2.85 12.60 0.59
C ILE A 195 -2.00 13.14 -0.55
N VAL A 196 -0.69 13.21 -0.33
CA VAL A 196 0.30 13.59 -1.35
C VAL A 196 1.35 12.51 -1.43
N HIS A 197 1.42 11.81 -2.55
CA HIS A 197 2.39 10.72 -2.75
C HIS A 197 3.79 11.22 -3.10
N ASN A 198 3.90 12.37 -3.79
CA ASN A 198 5.17 12.91 -4.29
C ASN A 198 5.96 11.92 -5.15
N TYR A 199 5.28 11.12 -5.98
CA TYR A 199 5.96 10.16 -6.85
C TYR A 199 7.02 10.82 -7.72
N LEU A 200 8.16 10.12 -7.88
CA LEU A 200 9.22 10.46 -8.82
C LEU A 200 9.83 11.88 -8.61
N THR A 201 9.79 12.38 -7.37
CA THR A 201 10.47 13.63 -6.99
C THR A 201 11.98 13.42 -6.82
N GLU A 202 12.40 12.20 -6.54
CA GLU A 202 13.79 11.81 -6.46
C GLU A 202 14.32 11.33 -7.83
N PRO A 203 15.47 11.84 -8.31
CA PRO A 203 16.00 11.48 -9.63
C PRO A 203 16.26 9.97 -9.84
N GLU A 204 16.65 9.28 -8.77
CA GLU A 204 16.89 7.83 -8.84
C GLU A 204 15.59 7.04 -9.10
N ASP A 205 14.47 7.49 -8.54
CA ASP A 205 13.16 6.86 -8.75
C ASP A 205 12.73 7.01 -10.21
N LEU A 206 12.91 8.23 -10.75
CA LEU A 206 12.60 8.52 -12.16
C LEU A 206 13.49 7.69 -13.10
N ARG A 207 14.79 7.57 -12.80
CA ARG A 207 15.72 6.74 -13.58
C ARG A 207 15.27 5.28 -13.63
N SER A 208 14.98 4.68 -12.46
CA SER A 208 14.50 3.29 -12.40
C SER A 208 13.17 3.12 -13.13
N ALA A 209 12.28 4.13 -13.08
CA ALA A 209 11.01 4.11 -13.81
C ALA A 209 11.22 4.15 -15.33
N ILE A 210 12.13 5.03 -15.83
CA ILE A 210 12.46 5.14 -17.27
C ILE A 210 13.01 3.81 -17.79
N GLU A 211 13.99 3.23 -17.12
CA GLU A 211 14.56 1.94 -17.51
C GLU A 211 13.52 0.81 -17.42
N GLY A 212 12.69 0.82 -16.38
CA GLY A 212 11.58 -0.13 -16.24
C GLY A 212 10.61 -0.06 -17.43
N VAL A 213 10.15 1.13 -17.81
CA VAL A 213 9.25 1.32 -18.96
C VAL A 213 9.94 0.95 -20.27
N ARG A 214 11.22 1.30 -20.47
CA ARG A 214 12.00 0.89 -21.63
C ARG A 214 12.01 -0.64 -21.78
N LEU A 215 12.28 -1.36 -20.69
CA LEU A 215 12.23 -2.83 -20.68
C LEU A 215 10.83 -3.38 -20.98
N THR A 216 9.74 -2.71 -20.53
CA THR A 216 8.39 -3.15 -20.92
C THR A 216 8.17 -3.03 -22.43
N MET A 217 8.69 -1.98 -23.08
CA MET A 217 8.63 -1.83 -24.53
C MET A 217 9.44 -2.93 -25.24
N GLU A 218 10.64 -3.22 -24.78
CA GLU A 218 11.48 -4.30 -25.33
C GLU A 218 10.79 -5.67 -25.19
N ILE A 219 10.25 -5.99 -24.02
CA ILE A 219 9.54 -7.25 -23.77
C ILE A 219 8.32 -7.38 -24.68
N THR A 220 7.50 -6.33 -24.80
CA THR A 220 6.30 -6.37 -25.67
C THR A 220 6.65 -6.44 -27.15
N ASN A 221 7.84 -6.02 -27.55
CA ASN A 221 8.36 -6.14 -28.92
C ASN A 221 8.96 -7.53 -29.24
N THR A 222 9.03 -8.46 -28.29
CA THR A 222 9.50 -9.83 -28.54
C THR A 222 8.47 -10.60 -29.39
N ALA A 223 8.95 -11.52 -30.23
CA ALA A 223 8.09 -12.28 -31.16
C ALA A 223 6.89 -12.98 -30.47
N PRO A 224 7.01 -13.59 -29.27
CA PRO A 224 5.86 -14.18 -28.59
C PRO A 224 4.77 -13.17 -28.22
N LEU A 225 5.15 -11.94 -27.80
CA LEU A 225 4.20 -10.94 -27.35
C LEU A 225 3.65 -10.04 -28.47
N GLN A 226 4.37 -9.87 -29.59
CA GLN A 226 3.85 -9.17 -30.78
C GLN A 226 2.55 -9.78 -31.33
N ARG A 227 2.32 -11.05 -31.05
CA ARG A 227 1.03 -11.70 -31.35
C ARG A 227 -0.14 -11.02 -30.64
N TYR A 228 0.06 -10.52 -29.43
CA TYR A 228 -0.98 -9.91 -28.59
C TYR A 228 -0.91 -8.37 -28.61
N ALA A 229 0.25 -7.78 -28.77
CA ALA A 229 0.47 -6.33 -28.83
C ALA A 229 0.23 -5.82 -30.26
N LYS A 230 -1.04 -5.61 -30.68
CA LYS A 230 -1.39 -5.26 -32.06
C LYS A 230 -1.40 -3.77 -32.32
N GLN A 231 -2.07 -3.00 -31.48
CA GLN A 231 -2.17 -1.56 -31.64
C GLN A 231 -1.76 -0.87 -30.34
N PRO A 232 -0.89 0.16 -30.39
CA PRO A 232 -0.55 0.92 -29.20
C PRO A 232 -1.77 1.68 -28.69
N TYR A 233 -2.00 1.63 -27.37
CA TYR A 233 -3.04 2.42 -26.70
C TYR A 233 -2.43 3.45 -25.75
N LEU A 234 -1.61 3.01 -24.78
CA LEU A 234 -0.79 3.86 -23.94
C LEU A 234 0.65 3.36 -24.04
N VAL A 235 1.45 4.03 -24.88
CA VAL A 235 2.85 3.68 -25.17
C VAL A 235 3.61 4.99 -25.33
N PRO A 236 4.88 5.08 -24.87
CA PRO A 236 5.72 6.25 -25.16
C PRO A 236 5.81 6.56 -26.65
N ALA A 237 5.97 7.84 -27.02
CA ALA A 237 6.07 8.26 -28.41
C ALA A 237 7.33 7.73 -29.11
N SER A 238 8.42 7.56 -28.34
CA SER A 238 9.66 6.89 -28.79
C SER A 238 10.36 6.24 -27.59
N ASP A 239 11.52 5.63 -27.84
CA ASP A 239 12.41 5.06 -26.82
C ASP A 239 13.37 6.08 -26.17
N SER A 240 13.24 7.38 -26.52
CA SER A 240 14.03 8.42 -25.87
C SER A 240 13.62 8.61 -24.41
N ASP A 241 14.60 8.95 -23.53
CA ASP A 241 14.32 9.24 -22.12
C ASP A 241 13.24 10.30 -21.96
N ALA A 242 13.25 11.33 -22.80
CA ALA A 242 12.28 12.43 -22.73
C ALA A 242 10.84 11.98 -23.01
N ASP A 243 10.63 11.14 -24.03
CA ASP A 243 9.30 10.61 -24.35
C ASP A 243 8.82 9.59 -23.33
N ILE A 244 9.72 8.76 -22.82
CA ILE A 244 9.42 7.82 -21.75
C ILE A 244 9.09 8.57 -20.45
N GLU A 245 9.86 9.60 -20.06
CA GLU A 245 9.55 10.45 -18.91
C GLU A 245 8.19 11.14 -19.07
N ALA A 246 7.89 11.71 -20.22
CA ALA A 246 6.60 12.35 -20.48
C ALA A 246 5.45 11.35 -20.32
N HIS A 247 5.61 10.13 -20.84
CA HIS A 247 4.65 9.05 -20.69
C HIS A 247 4.47 8.66 -19.21
N ILE A 248 5.57 8.47 -18.47
CA ILE A 248 5.52 8.12 -17.03
C ILE A 248 4.79 9.21 -16.25
N ARG A 249 5.10 10.49 -16.47
CA ARG A 249 4.44 11.60 -15.75
C ARG A 249 2.94 11.69 -16.05
N ALA A 250 2.51 11.25 -17.22
CA ALA A 250 1.10 11.22 -17.61
C ALA A 250 0.34 9.98 -17.11
N THR A 251 1.03 8.86 -16.84
CA THR A 251 0.39 7.56 -16.62
C THR A 251 0.78 6.87 -15.33
N ALA A 252 1.76 7.42 -14.58
CA ALA A 252 2.18 6.82 -13.32
C ALA A 252 1.02 6.77 -12.32
N GLN A 253 0.87 5.62 -11.68
CA GLN A 253 -0.17 5.35 -10.71
C GLN A 253 0.35 4.46 -9.58
N THR A 254 -0.43 4.34 -8.51
CA THR A 254 -0.15 3.40 -7.43
C THR A 254 -0.38 1.95 -7.87
N ILE A 255 0.31 1.00 -7.21
CA ILE A 255 -0.11 -0.41 -7.18
C ILE A 255 -0.62 -0.82 -5.80
N TYR A 256 -1.12 0.17 -5.03
CA TYR A 256 -1.81 -0.02 -3.75
C TYR A 256 -0.92 -0.59 -2.64
N HIS A 257 0.32 -0.12 -2.55
CA HIS A 257 1.30 -0.52 -1.55
C HIS A 257 1.75 0.61 -0.59
N PRO A 258 0.86 1.55 -0.19
CA PRO A 258 1.27 2.66 0.67
C PRO A 258 1.69 2.15 2.05
N VAL A 259 2.77 2.75 2.59
CA VAL A 259 3.33 2.46 3.92
C VAL A 259 3.92 3.72 4.55
N GLY A 260 4.29 3.67 5.81
CA GLY A 260 5.28 4.57 6.39
C GLY A 260 4.75 5.75 7.20
N THR A 261 3.47 6.05 7.16
CA THR A 261 2.86 7.25 7.77
C THR A 261 2.77 7.22 9.30
N CYS A 262 3.03 6.08 9.92
CA CYS A 262 3.22 5.90 11.37
C CYS A 262 4.49 5.08 11.62
N ARG A 263 5.60 5.42 10.92
CA ARG A 263 6.82 4.60 10.85
C ARG A 263 7.31 4.15 12.22
N MET A 264 7.73 2.88 12.30
CA MET A 264 8.45 2.37 13.46
C MET A 264 9.93 2.75 13.40
N GLY A 265 10.55 2.85 14.57
CA GLY A 265 11.97 3.08 14.69
C GLY A 265 12.47 3.07 16.13
N SER A 266 13.79 3.01 16.28
CA SER A 266 14.47 3.18 17.58
C SER A 266 14.82 4.62 17.88
N ASP A 267 14.68 5.52 16.91
CA ASP A 267 14.90 6.96 17.04
C ASP A 267 13.69 7.65 17.66
N ASP A 268 13.93 8.81 18.32
CA ASP A 268 12.87 9.54 19.02
C ASP A 268 11.83 10.18 18.09
N ALA A 269 12.16 10.36 16.81
CA ALA A 269 11.25 10.91 15.80
C ALA A 269 10.26 9.86 15.27
N SER A 270 10.51 8.56 15.46
CA SER A 270 9.58 7.52 15.02
C SER A 270 8.24 7.62 15.74
N VAL A 271 7.13 7.38 15.01
CA VAL A 271 5.76 7.42 15.57
C VAL A 271 5.54 6.29 16.57
N VAL A 272 6.01 5.10 16.22
CA VAL A 272 5.95 3.94 17.12
C VAL A 272 7.34 3.36 17.38
N ASP A 273 7.51 2.76 18.54
CA ASP A 273 8.72 2.03 18.89
C ASP A 273 8.79 0.66 18.17
N PRO A 274 9.91 -0.11 18.30
CA PRO A 274 10.02 -1.44 17.71
C PRO A 274 9.00 -2.47 18.22
N GLU A 275 8.30 -2.18 19.31
CA GLU A 275 7.19 -2.98 19.83
C GLU A 275 5.83 -2.44 19.38
N LEU A 276 5.82 -1.47 18.43
CA LEU A 276 4.65 -0.86 17.81
C LEU A 276 3.79 0.00 18.76
N ARG A 277 4.34 0.40 19.93
CA ARG A 277 3.69 1.31 20.86
C ARG A 277 3.86 2.75 20.38
N VAL A 278 2.79 3.53 20.41
CA VAL A 278 2.83 4.95 20.05
C VAL A 278 3.60 5.72 21.09
N ARG A 279 4.60 6.51 20.66
CA ARG A 279 5.45 7.30 21.55
C ARG A 279 4.67 8.45 22.18
N GLY A 280 5.04 8.83 23.40
CA GLY A 280 4.43 9.94 24.14
C GLY A 280 3.09 9.63 24.81
N VAL A 281 2.53 8.43 24.59
CA VAL A 281 1.26 7.98 25.18
C VAL A 281 1.35 6.55 25.69
N GLU A 282 0.37 6.15 26.47
CA GLU A 282 0.28 4.80 27.04
C GLU A 282 -0.91 4.03 26.46
N ALA A 283 -0.81 2.71 26.45
CA ALA A 283 -1.89 1.79 26.06
C ALA A 283 -2.43 2.01 24.64
N LEU A 284 -1.57 2.44 23.71
CA LEU A 284 -1.89 2.62 22.31
C LEU A 284 -0.82 2.01 21.41
N ARG A 285 -1.24 1.24 20.42
CA ARG A 285 -0.38 0.72 19.33
C ARG A 285 -0.95 1.03 17.97
N VAL A 286 -0.06 1.06 16.98
CA VAL A 286 -0.45 0.99 15.56
C VAL A 286 0.08 -0.32 14.98
N VAL A 287 -0.81 -1.09 14.35
CA VAL A 287 -0.47 -2.43 13.81
C VAL A 287 -1.07 -2.56 12.41
N ASP A 288 -0.44 -1.95 11.43
CA ASP A 288 -0.75 -2.07 10.00
C ASP A 288 0.46 -1.63 9.15
N ALA A 289 0.28 -1.53 7.85
CA ALA A 289 1.36 -1.16 6.93
C ALA A 289 1.94 0.25 7.17
N SER A 290 1.22 1.14 7.85
CA SER A 290 1.70 2.50 8.16
C SER A 290 2.98 2.50 9.02
N VAL A 291 3.24 1.43 9.77
CA VAL A 291 4.42 1.36 10.64
C VAL A 291 5.70 0.95 9.91
N MET A 292 5.61 0.44 8.67
CA MET A 292 6.80 0.06 7.90
C MET A 292 7.62 1.31 7.58
N PRO A 293 8.91 1.41 7.94
CA PRO A 293 9.70 2.62 7.72
C PRO A 293 10.00 2.89 6.24
N SER A 294 9.89 1.87 5.41
CA SER A 294 9.98 1.96 3.94
C SER A 294 9.25 0.79 3.31
N VAL A 295 8.73 0.98 2.09
CA VAL A 295 8.07 -0.09 1.36
C VAL A 295 9.02 -1.27 1.09
N PRO A 296 8.60 -2.54 1.27
CA PRO A 296 9.42 -3.71 0.97
C PRO A 296 9.64 -3.87 -0.55
N ARG A 297 10.60 -4.72 -0.95
CA ARG A 297 10.82 -5.04 -2.38
C ARG A 297 9.84 -6.12 -2.85
N GLY A 298 8.59 -5.74 -3.04
CA GLY A 298 7.51 -6.62 -3.47
C GLY A 298 6.17 -6.21 -2.86
N ASN A 299 5.15 -7.00 -3.11
CA ASN A 299 3.78 -6.74 -2.64
C ASN A 299 3.71 -6.68 -1.11
N THR A 300 2.89 -5.77 -0.58
CA THR A 300 2.86 -5.45 0.85
C THR A 300 1.96 -6.36 1.69
N ASN A 301 1.11 -7.19 1.07
CA ASN A 301 0.15 -8.01 1.79
C ASN A 301 0.82 -9.01 2.75
N ALA A 302 1.73 -9.85 2.24
CA ALA A 302 2.40 -10.85 3.07
C ALA A 302 3.28 -10.21 4.19
N PRO A 303 4.07 -9.16 3.94
CA PRO A 303 4.76 -8.42 4.99
C PRO A 303 3.82 -7.83 6.05
N THR A 304 2.64 -7.32 5.67
CA THR A 304 1.65 -6.80 6.61
C THR A 304 1.08 -7.90 7.51
N ILE A 305 0.77 -9.07 6.94
CA ILE A 305 0.33 -10.23 7.71
C ILE A 305 1.42 -10.67 8.69
N ALA A 306 2.67 -10.79 8.24
CA ALA A 306 3.80 -11.17 9.09
C ALA A 306 4.04 -10.17 10.24
N LEU A 307 3.89 -8.87 9.95
CA LEU A 307 3.95 -7.81 10.94
C LEU A 307 2.82 -7.97 11.98
N ALA A 308 1.59 -8.24 11.55
CA ALA A 308 0.45 -8.41 12.43
C ALA A 308 0.58 -9.65 13.33
N GLU A 309 1.07 -10.77 12.80
CA GLU A 309 1.37 -11.98 13.59
C GLU A 309 2.45 -11.70 14.65
N ARG A 310 3.52 -10.98 14.24
CA ARG A 310 4.57 -10.57 15.19
C ARG A 310 4.02 -9.63 16.26
N ALA A 311 3.17 -8.67 15.89
CA ALA A 311 2.52 -7.77 16.84
C ALA A 311 1.65 -8.54 17.86
N ALA A 312 0.92 -9.56 17.40
CA ALA A 312 0.13 -10.41 18.27
C ALA A 312 0.99 -11.14 19.32
N ASP A 313 2.20 -11.58 18.98
CA ASP A 313 3.14 -12.16 19.92
C ASP A 313 3.69 -11.13 20.92
N LEU A 314 4.04 -9.93 20.46
CA LEU A 314 4.48 -8.83 21.32
C LEU A 314 3.39 -8.44 22.35
N ILE A 315 2.13 -8.32 21.91
CA ILE A 315 0.98 -8.01 22.77
C ILE A 315 0.76 -9.10 23.84
N ARG A 316 1.02 -10.36 23.48
CA ARG A 316 0.92 -11.50 24.39
C ARG A 316 2.15 -11.68 25.28
N GLY A 317 3.20 -10.88 25.12
CA GLY A 317 4.47 -11.02 25.82
C GLY A 317 5.25 -12.29 25.45
N ARG A 318 5.03 -12.84 24.25
CA ARG A 318 5.76 -14.00 23.75
C ARG A 318 7.12 -13.60 23.21
N ALA A 319 8.17 -14.31 23.64
CA ALA A 319 9.48 -14.16 23.04
C ALA A 319 9.47 -14.60 21.57
N VAL A 320 10.37 -14.00 20.77
CA VAL A 320 10.65 -14.55 19.43
C VAL A 320 11.23 -15.94 19.64
N GLU A 321 10.58 -16.97 19.13
CA GLU A 321 11.31 -18.20 18.84
C GLU A 321 12.33 -17.83 17.75
N THR A 322 13.59 -17.66 18.16
CA THR A 322 14.69 -17.56 17.21
C THR A 322 14.64 -18.84 16.38
N ALA A 323 14.30 -18.71 15.09
CA ALA A 323 14.37 -19.82 14.18
C ALA A 323 15.73 -20.48 14.38
N VAL A 324 15.73 -21.71 14.87
CA VAL A 324 16.95 -22.49 15.06
C VAL A 324 17.66 -22.50 13.73
N ALA A 325 18.88 -21.96 13.71
CA ALA A 325 19.81 -22.10 12.61
C ALA A 325 20.10 -23.60 12.43
N GLY A 326 19.31 -24.26 11.60
CA GLY A 326 19.31 -25.71 11.45
C GLY A 326 18.62 -26.14 10.16
N ALA A 327 18.92 -25.47 9.05
CA ALA A 327 18.72 -26.07 7.73
C ALA A 327 20.10 -26.13 7.08
N GLY A 328 20.67 -27.31 7.10
CA GLY A 328 21.99 -27.61 6.59
C GLY A 328 22.18 -27.14 5.16
N ALA A 329 23.38 -26.67 4.87
CA ALA A 329 23.92 -26.54 3.53
C ALA A 329 23.77 -27.87 2.78
N GLY A 330 22.68 -28.01 2.04
CA GLY A 330 22.51 -29.00 1.00
C GLY A 330 23.11 -28.42 -0.27
N THR A 331 24.34 -28.76 -0.57
CA THR A 331 24.97 -28.65 -1.88
C THR A 331 24.11 -29.37 -2.92
N VAL A 332 23.55 -28.64 -3.88
CA VAL A 332 23.40 -29.10 -5.28
C VAL A 332 23.68 -27.89 -6.16
#